data_2ffd9d7c61a01157d0b00d295de91759
#
_entry.id   2ffd9d7c61a01157d0b00d295de91759
#
_cell.length_a   1.000
_cell.length_b   1.000
_cell.length_c   1.000
_cell.angle_alpha   90.00
_cell.angle_beta   90.00
_cell.angle_gamma   90.00
#
_symmetry.space_group_name_H-M   'P 1'
#
loop_
_entity.id
_entity.type
_entity.pdbx_description
1 polymer ?
#
loop_
_entity_poly.entity_id
_entity_poly.type
_entity_poly.pdbx_seq_one_letter_code
_entity_poly.pdbx_strand_id
1 'polypeptide(L)'
;ISRMDGDSLPVSAFEGNVNGEWEQGASAYEKRGTAVMVPEWDAEKCIKCNQCAFVCSHATIRPFCLTADEAANAPESTKLADTKPKASEYKFTMAVSPLDCMGCGECVTVCPTKAIEMKPQESQSEQQAAFDYCVENIRKKDNIPGVVSEVSVKGSQFNQPLLEFSGSCAGCAETSYARLITQLFGEKMFISNATGCSSIWGGTASISPYTVNRDSGHGVTWANSLFEDNAEHGLGLEI
;
A
#
# COMPACT_ATOMS: atom_id res chain seq x y z
N ILE A 1 -16.19 -11.41 -6.01
CA ILE A 1 -16.40 -11.04 -4.59
C ILE A 1 -17.05 -9.66 -4.52
N SER A 2 -16.44 -8.62 -5.08
CA SER A 2 -16.95 -7.24 -5.00
C SER A 2 -18.36 -7.04 -5.58
N ARG A 3 -18.79 -7.88 -6.52
CA ARG A 3 -20.16 -7.85 -7.07
C ARG A 3 -21.18 -8.59 -6.21
N MET A 4 -20.74 -9.31 -5.17
CA MET A 4 -21.59 -10.19 -4.35
C MET A 4 -22.46 -11.15 -5.16
N ASP A 5 -21.93 -11.65 -6.27
CA ASP A 5 -22.61 -12.53 -7.23
C ASP A 5 -21.88 -13.89 -7.34
N GLY A 6 -21.49 -14.44 -6.19
CA GLY A 6 -20.78 -15.72 -6.12
C GLY A 6 -21.60 -16.89 -6.64
N ASP A 7 -22.92 -16.85 -6.51
CA ASP A 7 -23.82 -17.91 -6.94
C ASP A 7 -23.86 -18.07 -8.48
N SER A 8 -23.43 -17.07 -9.23
CA SER A 8 -23.29 -17.14 -10.68
C SER A 8 -22.06 -17.92 -11.15
N LEU A 9 -21.10 -18.14 -10.24
CA LEU A 9 -19.85 -18.81 -10.56
C LEU A 9 -20.04 -20.36 -10.57
N PRO A 10 -19.54 -21.05 -11.61
CA PRO A 10 -19.53 -22.51 -11.59
C PRO A 10 -18.50 -23.02 -10.58
N VAL A 11 -18.69 -24.24 -10.07
CA VAL A 11 -17.75 -24.88 -9.14
C VAL A 11 -16.33 -24.93 -9.71
N SER A 12 -16.17 -25.08 -11.01
CA SER A 12 -14.88 -25.09 -11.70
C SER A 12 -14.11 -23.76 -11.59
N ALA A 13 -14.77 -22.63 -11.25
CA ALA A 13 -14.08 -21.37 -10.98
C ALA A 13 -13.17 -21.46 -9.74
N PHE A 14 -13.34 -22.47 -8.89
CA PHE A 14 -12.58 -22.70 -7.67
C PHE A 14 -11.59 -23.86 -7.76
N GLU A 15 -11.31 -24.38 -8.95
CA GLU A 15 -10.35 -25.49 -9.14
C GLU A 15 -8.95 -25.17 -8.59
N GLY A 16 -8.52 -23.90 -8.69
CA GLY A 16 -7.26 -23.44 -8.13
C GLY A 16 -7.24 -23.35 -6.59
N ASN A 17 -8.38 -23.46 -5.93
CA ASN A 17 -8.55 -23.26 -4.49
C ASN A 17 -8.92 -24.53 -3.73
N VAL A 18 -8.80 -25.71 -4.34
CA VAL A 18 -9.25 -26.99 -3.75
C VAL A 18 -8.60 -27.32 -2.41
N ASN A 19 -7.39 -26.80 -2.15
CA ASN A 19 -6.66 -26.95 -0.89
C ASN A 19 -6.90 -25.78 0.08
N GLY A 20 -7.79 -24.84 -0.24
CA GLY A 20 -8.01 -23.63 0.54
C GLY A 20 -6.93 -22.55 0.36
N GLU A 21 -6.09 -22.70 -0.64
CA GLU A 21 -5.05 -21.71 -0.98
C GLU A 21 -5.65 -20.57 -1.80
N TRP A 22 -5.23 -19.35 -1.47
CA TRP A 22 -5.63 -18.10 -2.14
C TRP A 22 -4.43 -17.23 -2.43
N GLU A 23 -4.47 -16.51 -3.53
CA GLU A 23 -3.41 -15.59 -3.90
C GLU A 23 -3.29 -14.44 -2.88
N GLN A 24 -2.07 -14.10 -2.52
CA GLN A 24 -1.79 -12.91 -1.70
C GLN A 24 -2.07 -11.63 -2.50
N GLY A 25 -2.43 -10.56 -1.78
CA GLY A 25 -2.66 -9.25 -2.38
C GLY A 25 -4.04 -9.07 -3.01
N ALA A 26 -4.96 -10.00 -2.81
CA ALA A 26 -6.31 -9.91 -3.36
C ALA A 26 -7.10 -8.67 -2.91
N SER A 27 -6.75 -8.05 -1.79
CA SER A 27 -7.33 -6.78 -1.33
C SER A 27 -7.17 -5.63 -2.35
N ALA A 28 -6.15 -5.69 -3.22
CA ALA A 28 -5.93 -4.69 -4.26
C ALA A 28 -7.07 -4.61 -5.29
N TYR A 29 -7.85 -5.67 -5.42
CA TYR A 29 -8.97 -5.76 -6.37
C TYR A 29 -10.33 -5.37 -5.77
N GLU A 30 -10.42 -5.12 -4.47
CA GLU A 30 -11.70 -4.79 -3.83
C GLU A 30 -12.23 -3.41 -4.23
N LYS A 31 -11.37 -2.38 -4.26
CA LYS A 31 -11.74 -1.03 -4.70
C LYS A 31 -13.07 -0.55 -4.08
N ARG A 32 -13.16 -0.59 -2.76
CA ARG A 32 -14.44 -0.39 -2.02
C ARG A 32 -15.04 1.00 -2.16
N GLY A 33 -14.21 2.02 -2.38
CA GLY A 33 -14.66 3.40 -2.55
C GLY A 33 -15.44 3.97 -1.36
N THR A 34 -15.07 3.59 -0.13
CA THR A 34 -15.83 3.92 1.08
C THR A 34 -15.64 5.34 1.59
N ALA A 35 -14.56 6.00 1.20
CA ALA A 35 -14.26 7.35 1.66
C ALA A 35 -15.13 8.39 0.95
N VAL A 36 -15.76 9.28 1.71
CA VAL A 36 -16.47 10.44 1.15
C VAL A 36 -15.47 11.50 0.65
N MET A 37 -14.38 11.65 1.38
CA MET A 37 -13.32 12.61 1.07
C MET A 37 -11.99 11.87 0.96
N VAL A 38 -11.19 12.21 -0.05
CA VAL A 38 -9.87 11.62 -0.31
C VAL A 38 -8.82 12.71 -0.50
N PRO A 39 -7.53 12.42 -0.27
CA PRO A 39 -6.49 13.42 -0.40
C PRO A 39 -6.21 13.79 -1.86
N GLU A 40 -6.13 15.08 -2.13
CA GLU A 40 -5.54 15.64 -3.32
C GLU A 40 -4.15 16.18 -2.99
N TRP A 41 -3.17 15.83 -3.83
CA TRP A 41 -1.78 16.28 -3.67
C TRP A 41 -1.48 17.51 -4.54
N ASP A 42 -0.88 18.53 -3.90
CA ASP A 42 -0.35 19.74 -4.53
C ASP A 42 1.17 19.59 -4.73
N ALA A 43 1.56 19.42 -5.99
CA ALA A 43 2.95 19.19 -6.38
C ALA A 43 3.88 20.39 -6.08
N GLU A 44 3.36 21.61 -6.14
CA GLU A 44 4.14 22.85 -5.95
C GLU A 44 4.49 23.08 -4.49
N LYS A 45 3.54 22.85 -3.58
CA LYS A 45 3.75 22.99 -2.14
C LYS A 45 4.55 21.85 -1.52
N CYS A 46 4.63 20.70 -2.19
CA CYS A 46 5.22 19.50 -1.63
C CYS A 46 6.74 19.58 -1.49
N ILE A 47 7.27 19.29 -0.30
CA ILE A 47 8.72 19.19 -0.02
C ILE A 47 9.30 17.77 -0.19
N LYS A 48 8.49 16.81 -0.58
CA LYS A 48 8.88 15.40 -0.84
C LYS A 48 9.45 14.69 0.40
N CYS A 49 8.88 14.94 1.56
CA CYS A 49 9.31 14.33 2.83
C CYS A 49 8.73 12.92 3.08
N ASN A 50 7.70 12.52 2.34
CA ASN A 50 6.99 11.24 2.42
C ASN A 50 6.28 10.96 3.76
N GLN A 51 6.11 11.95 4.65
CA GLN A 51 5.41 11.75 5.93
C GLN A 51 3.96 11.30 5.74
N CYS A 52 3.29 11.80 4.71
CA CYS A 52 1.92 11.38 4.37
C CYS A 52 1.82 9.88 4.00
N ALA A 53 2.78 9.37 3.25
CA ALA A 53 2.87 7.94 2.95
C ALA A 53 3.24 7.13 4.20
N PHE A 54 4.15 7.68 5.04
CA PHE A 54 4.63 7.03 6.26
C PHE A 54 3.50 6.75 7.26
N VAL A 55 2.53 7.65 7.41
CA VAL A 55 1.42 7.45 8.37
C VAL A 55 0.23 6.70 7.76
N CYS A 56 0.18 6.51 6.44
CA CYS A 56 -0.97 5.90 5.81
C CYS A 56 -1.12 4.42 6.18
N SER A 57 -2.17 4.09 6.92
CA SER A 57 -2.48 2.74 7.40
C SER A 57 -2.75 1.74 6.26
N HIS A 58 -3.27 2.22 5.13
CA HIS A 58 -3.78 1.40 4.03
C HIS A 58 -2.89 1.41 2.79
N ALA A 59 -1.73 2.12 2.85
CA ALA A 59 -0.81 2.27 1.72
C ALA A 59 -1.46 2.86 0.45
N THR A 60 -2.42 3.74 0.61
CA THR A 60 -3.19 4.34 -0.48
C THR A 60 -2.60 5.64 -1.01
N ILE A 61 -1.60 6.19 -0.34
CA ILE A 61 -0.80 7.34 -0.79
C ILE A 61 0.67 6.94 -0.79
N ARG A 62 1.31 6.97 -1.98
CA ARG A 62 2.66 6.44 -2.18
C ARG A 62 3.52 7.36 -3.03
N PRO A 63 4.81 7.57 -2.67
CA PRO A 63 5.76 8.30 -3.50
C PRO A 63 6.35 7.39 -4.57
N PHE A 64 6.52 7.94 -5.77
CA PHE A 64 7.25 7.30 -6.85
C PHE A 64 8.23 8.27 -7.51
N CYS A 65 9.33 7.72 -8.02
CA CYS A 65 10.26 8.41 -8.89
C CYS A 65 10.21 7.78 -10.27
N LEU A 66 9.94 8.58 -11.29
CA LEU A 66 9.76 8.16 -12.68
C LEU A 66 10.92 8.65 -13.52
N THR A 67 11.40 7.80 -14.42
CA THR A 67 12.29 8.24 -15.52
C THR A 67 11.54 9.11 -16.52
N ALA A 68 12.22 9.72 -17.48
CA ALA A 68 11.58 10.51 -18.52
C ALA A 68 10.59 9.67 -19.35
N ASP A 69 10.97 8.44 -19.69
CA ASP A 69 10.12 7.53 -20.47
C ASP A 69 8.90 7.07 -19.67
N GLU A 70 9.07 6.73 -18.39
CA GLU A 70 7.96 6.36 -17.52
C GLU A 70 6.99 7.53 -17.32
N ALA A 71 7.51 8.75 -17.21
CA ALA A 71 6.69 9.95 -17.08
C ALA A 71 5.94 10.28 -18.38
N ALA A 72 6.53 10.01 -19.54
CA ALA A 72 5.88 10.23 -20.84
C ALA A 72 4.74 9.22 -21.12
N ASN A 73 4.83 8.02 -20.56
CA ASN A 73 3.81 6.98 -20.70
C ASN A 73 2.73 7.01 -19.57
N ALA A 74 2.90 7.88 -18.58
CA ALA A 74 1.95 8.00 -17.48
C ALA A 74 0.62 8.64 -17.95
N PRO A 75 -0.51 8.25 -17.33
CA PRO A 75 -1.79 8.93 -17.59
C PRO A 75 -1.69 10.45 -17.41
N GLU A 76 -2.45 11.22 -18.18
CA GLU A 76 -2.47 12.70 -18.11
C GLU A 76 -2.81 13.21 -16.70
N SER A 77 -3.60 12.45 -15.95
CA SER A 77 -3.95 12.74 -14.54
C SER A 77 -2.77 12.64 -13.58
N THR A 78 -1.62 12.11 -14.01
CA THR A 78 -0.44 11.95 -13.17
C THR A 78 0.24 13.29 -12.93
N LYS A 79 0.05 13.86 -11.74
CA LYS A 79 0.74 15.08 -11.34
C LYS A 79 2.23 14.78 -11.10
N LEU A 80 3.12 15.51 -11.76
CA LEU A 80 4.58 15.34 -11.65
C LEU A 80 5.23 16.58 -11.06
N ALA A 81 6.28 16.39 -10.29
CA ALA A 81 7.13 17.45 -9.75
C ALA A 81 8.60 17.11 -9.97
N ASP A 82 9.45 18.14 -9.96
CA ASP A 82 10.90 17.93 -9.93
C ASP A 82 11.30 17.30 -8.59
N THR A 83 12.28 16.40 -8.61
CA THR A 83 12.92 15.90 -7.39
C THR A 83 13.72 17.00 -6.69
N LYS A 84 14.11 16.80 -5.43
CA LYS A 84 15.01 17.71 -4.72
C LYS A 84 16.27 16.95 -4.28
N PRO A 85 17.47 17.42 -4.65
CA PRO A 85 17.81 18.61 -5.49
C PRO A 85 17.33 18.48 -6.94
N LYS A 86 17.10 19.62 -7.62
CA LYS A 86 16.48 19.71 -8.95
C LYS A 86 17.27 19.05 -10.10
N ALA A 87 18.52 18.68 -9.89
CA ALA A 87 19.40 18.14 -10.93
C ALA A 87 19.29 16.60 -11.10
N SER A 88 18.12 16.04 -10.85
CA SER A 88 17.88 14.61 -10.99
C SER A 88 17.26 14.28 -12.35
N GLU A 89 17.61 13.14 -12.88
CA GLU A 89 16.99 12.52 -14.04
C GLU A 89 15.55 12.05 -13.79
N TYR A 90 15.11 12.03 -12.52
CA TYR A 90 13.79 11.53 -12.14
C TYR A 90 12.76 12.65 -11.91
N LYS A 91 11.51 12.38 -12.26
CA LYS A 91 10.34 13.13 -11.79
C LYS A 91 9.74 12.44 -10.58
N PHE A 92 9.17 13.22 -9.68
CA PHE A 92 8.52 12.73 -8.47
C PHE A 92 7.01 12.85 -8.60
N THR A 93 6.28 11.85 -8.11
CA THR A 93 4.84 11.93 -7.89
C THR A 93 4.46 11.37 -6.52
N MET A 94 3.36 11.87 -5.97
CA MET A 94 2.67 11.29 -4.83
C MET A 94 1.33 10.76 -5.34
N ALA A 95 1.31 9.48 -5.67
CA ALA A 95 0.12 8.84 -6.21
C ALA A 95 -0.86 8.50 -5.07
N VAL A 96 -2.15 8.68 -5.34
CA VAL A 96 -3.25 8.40 -4.40
C VAL A 96 -4.24 7.45 -5.04
N SER A 97 -4.65 6.40 -4.30
CA SER A 97 -5.78 5.55 -4.66
C SER A 97 -7.06 6.04 -3.98
N PRO A 98 -7.97 6.72 -4.67
CA PRO A 98 -9.22 7.17 -4.08
C PRO A 98 -10.16 6.02 -3.72
N LEU A 99 -10.13 4.92 -4.46
CA LEU A 99 -11.02 3.77 -4.22
C LEU A 99 -10.60 2.91 -3.03
N ASP A 100 -9.32 2.93 -2.66
CA ASP A 100 -8.79 2.19 -1.51
C ASP A 100 -8.62 3.07 -0.27
N CYS A 101 -8.71 4.39 -0.42
CA CYS A 101 -8.60 5.34 0.68
C CYS A 101 -9.78 5.22 1.65
N MET A 102 -9.49 5.28 2.96
CA MET A 102 -10.50 5.24 4.03
C MET A 102 -10.90 6.63 4.56
N GLY A 103 -10.35 7.71 4.00
CA GLY A 103 -10.74 9.09 4.33
C GLY A 103 -10.35 9.58 5.74
N CYS A 104 -9.36 8.97 6.39
CA CYS A 104 -9.00 9.29 7.79
C CYS A 104 -8.38 10.68 7.99
N GLY A 105 -7.79 11.30 6.96
CA GLY A 105 -7.18 12.63 7.06
C GLY A 105 -5.78 12.70 7.68
N GLU A 106 -5.19 11.58 8.12
CA GLU A 106 -3.86 11.56 8.76
C GLU A 106 -2.76 12.18 7.87
N CYS A 107 -2.81 11.91 6.56
CA CYS A 107 -1.87 12.48 5.60
C CYS A 107 -1.92 14.02 5.52
N VAL A 108 -3.09 14.61 5.75
CA VAL A 108 -3.27 16.07 5.82
C VAL A 108 -2.69 16.60 7.11
N THR A 109 -2.98 15.93 8.23
CA THR A 109 -2.55 16.34 9.58
C THR A 109 -1.03 16.42 9.70
N VAL A 110 -0.31 15.44 9.12
CA VAL A 110 1.16 15.39 9.21
C VAL A 110 1.88 16.23 8.15
N CYS A 111 1.17 16.81 7.18
CA CYS A 111 1.81 17.52 6.08
C CYS A 111 2.31 18.91 6.55
N PRO A 112 3.65 19.14 6.66
CA PRO A 112 4.19 20.39 7.22
C PRO A 112 3.96 21.61 6.32
N THR A 113 3.74 21.39 5.02
CA THR A 113 3.55 22.46 4.03
C THR A 113 2.10 22.56 3.55
N LYS A 114 1.19 21.76 4.12
CA LYS A 114 -0.21 21.70 3.71
C LYS A 114 -0.36 21.45 2.19
N ALA A 115 0.50 20.57 1.66
CA ALA A 115 0.48 20.14 0.27
C ALA A 115 -0.57 19.06 -0.01
N ILE A 116 -1.41 18.72 0.95
CA ILE A 116 -2.47 17.73 0.83
C ILE A 116 -3.75 18.35 1.39
N GLU A 117 -4.82 18.24 0.62
CA GLU A 117 -6.16 18.71 1.01
C GLU A 117 -7.17 17.58 0.76
N MET A 118 -8.16 17.43 1.64
CA MET A 118 -9.24 16.46 1.40
C MET A 118 -10.25 17.04 0.42
N LYS A 119 -10.59 16.26 -0.61
CA LYS A 119 -11.56 16.60 -1.65
C LYS A 119 -12.62 15.51 -1.77
N PRO A 120 -13.83 15.82 -2.28
CA PRO A 120 -14.82 14.81 -2.56
C PRO A 120 -14.25 13.70 -3.47
N GLN A 121 -14.48 12.44 -3.11
CA GLN A 121 -13.91 11.30 -3.85
C GLN A 121 -14.29 11.33 -5.33
N GLU A 122 -15.52 11.69 -5.65
CA GLU A 122 -16.01 11.78 -7.03
C GLU A 122 -15.17 12.74 -7.91
N SER A 123 -14.65 13.81 -7.31
CA SER A 123 -13.81 14.79 -8.01
C SER A 123 -12.38 14.28 -8.24
N GLN A 124 -12.00 13.17 -7.65
CA GLN A 124 -10.64 12.63 -7.64
C GLN A 124 -10.54 11.26 -8.35
N SER A 125 -11.58 10.85 -9.08
CA SER A 125 -11.64 9.54 -9.73
C SER A 125 -10.49 9.27 -10.71
N GLU A 126 -10.00 10.30 -11.40
CA GLU A 126 -8.89 10.19 -12.35
C GLU A 126 -7.56 9.83 -11.70
N GLN A 127 -7.39 10.11 -10.39
CA GLN A 127 -6.19 9.73 -9.65
C GLN A 127 -6.01 8.20 -9.58
N GLN A 128 -7.09 7.42 -9.68
CA GLN A 128 -6.99 5.96 -9.64
C GLN A 128 -6.12 5.42 -10.77
N ALA A 129 -6.33 5.91 -12.00
CA ALA A 129 -5.53 5.48 -13.13
C ALA A 129 -4.03 5.83 -12.96
N ALA A 130 -3.74 7.00 -12.41
CA ALA A 130 -2.36 7.41 -12.11
C ALA A 130 -1.74 6.53 -11.03
N PHE A 131 -2.49 6.18 -9.98
CA PHE A 131 -2.03 5.30 -8.92
C PHE A 131 -1.75 3.89 -9.43
N ASP A 132 -2.71 3.31 -10.16
CA ASP A 132 -2.59 1.95 -10.71
C ASP A 132 -1.39 1.87 -11.67
N TYR A 133 -1.23 2.86 -12.56
CA TYR A 133 -0.05 2.96 -13.42
C TYR A 133 1.27 2.94 -12.62
N CYS A 134 1.36 3.78 -11.60
CA CYS A 134 2.57 3.85 -10.78
C CYS A 134 2.86 2.54 -10.06
N VAL A 135 1.83 1.91 -9.51
CA VAL A 135 1.96 0.65 -8.78
C VAL A 135 2.36 -0.50 -9.70
N GLU A 136 1.82 -0.56 -10.91
CA GLU A 136 2.08 -1.64 -11.86
C GLU A 136 3.41 -1.49 -12.61
N ASN A 137 3.75 -0.27 -13.02
CA ASN A 137 4.83 -0.04 -13.96
C ASN A 137 6.10 0.56 -13.34
N ILE A 138 5.99 1.28 -12.21
CA ILE A 138 7.14 1.97 -11.65
C ILE A 138 7.79 1.13 -10.55
N ARG A 139 9.07 0.81 -10.75
CA ARG A 139 9.90 0.12 -9.76
C ARG A 139 10.73 1.12 -8.96
N LYS A 140 11.15 0.72 -7.76
CA LYS A 140 12.04 1.51 -6.93
C LYS A 140 13.31 1.85 -7.72
N LYS A 141 13.73 3.11 -7.64
CA LYS A 141 14.97 3.57 -8.29
C LYS A 141 16.13 3.51 -7.31
N ASP A 142 17.31 3.25 -7.85
CA ASP A 142 18.56 3.44 -7.12
C ASP A 142 18.86 4.95 -6.99
N ASN A 143 19.58 5.30 -5.93
CA ASN A 143 20.07 6.66 -5.71
C ASN A 143 19.00 7.76 -5.80
N ILE A 144 17.84 7.52 -5.20
CA ILE A 144 16.73 8.50 -5.18
C ILE A 144 17.22 9.82 -4.56
N PRO A 145 17.05 10.96 -5.23
CA PRO A 145 17.54 12.25 -4.76
C PRO A 145 16.98 12.64 -3.38
N GLY A 146 17.90 13.03 -2.48
CA GLY A 146 17.57 13.42 -1.12
C GLY A 146 17.10 12.28 -0.20
N VAL A 147 17.34 11.04 -0.58
CA VAL A 147 17.27 9.86 0.29
C VAL A 147 18.68 9.56 0.78
N VAL A 148 18.90 9.73 2.08
CA VAL A 148 20.20 9.49 2.72
C VAL A 148 20.30 8.03 3.21
N SER A 149 19.18 7.45 3.60
CA SER A 149 19.10 6.07 4.09
C SER A 149 17.76 5.46 3.72
N GLU A 150 17.77 4.21 3.30
CA GLU A 150 16.58 3.44 2.96
C GLU A 150 15.67 3.17 4.15
N VAL A 151 16.22 3.14 5.36
CA VAL A 151 15.45 2.95 6.61
C VAL A 151 14.98 4.27 7.23
N SER A 152 15.26 5.40 6.59
CA SER A 152 14.71 6.70 7.02
C SER A 152 13.21 6.79 6.71
N VAL A 153 12.51 7.73 7.37
CA VAL A 153 11.09 8.04 7.07
C VAL A 153 10.87 8.26 5.58
N LYS A 154 11.74 9.04 4.93
CA LYS A 154 11.64 9.31 3.51
C LYS A 154 11.98 8.09 2.66
N GLY A 155 13.07 7.40 2.97
CA GLY A 155 13.60 6.29 2.15
C GLY A 155 12.71 5.07 2.17
N SER A 156 12.25 4.66 3.36
CA SER A 156 11.42 3.46 3.53
C SER A 156 10.14 3.49 2.70
N GLN A 157 9.60 4.68 2.43
CA GLN A 157 8.35 4.81 1.69
C GLN A 157 8.48 4.57 0.17
N PHE A 158 9.67 4.53 -0.36
CA PHE A 158 9.91 4.09 -1.75
C PHE A 158 9.96 2.56 -1.89
N ASN A 159 10.05 1.83 -0.77
CA ASN A 159 9.92 0.38 -0.78
C ASN A 159 8.44 0.00 -0.98
N GLN A 160 8.21 -1.06 -1.76
CA GLN A 160 6.86 -1.60 -1.92
C GLN A 160 6.33 -2.07 -0.55
N PRO A 161 5.16 -1.62 -0.09
CA PRO A 161 4.51 -2.22 1.07
C PRO A 161 4.02 -3.63 0.71
N LEU A 162 4.29 -4.61 1.58
CA LEU A 162 3.75 -5.96 1.44
C LEU A 162 2.54 -6.19 2.35
N LEU A 163 1.98 -5.12 2.89
CA LEU A 163 0.65 -5.02 3.50
C LEU A 163 -0.03 -3.79 2.91
N GLU A 164 -1.13 -3.98 2.20
CA GLU A 164 -1.83 -2.90 1.52
C GLU A 164 -3.35 -3.12 1.50
N PHE A 165 -4.10 -2.04 1.52
CA PHE A 165 -5.56 -2.03 1.36
C PHE A 165 -6.29 -2.97 2.33
N SER A 166 -5.81 -3.06 3.56
CA SER A 166 -6.42 -3.89 4.59
C SER A 166 -7.83 -3.42 4.95
N GLY A 167 -8.66 -4.32 5.45
CA GLY A 167 -9.98 -3.99 5.97
C GLY A 167 -9.99 -3.35 7.37
N SER A 168 -8.86 -2.83 7.84
CA SER A 168 -8.74 -2.15 9.13
C SER A 168 -9.48 -0.81 9.17
N CYS A 169 -9.70 -0.28 10.35
CA CYS A 169 -10.35 1.02 10.55
C CYS A 169 -9.59 2.16 9.85
N ALA A 170 -10.31 3.23 9.51
CA ALA A 170 -9.70 4.46 9.03
C ALA A 170 -8.72 5.02 10.08
N GLY A 171 -7.47 5.29 9.69
CA GLY A 171 -6.43 5.76 10.60
C GLY A 171 -5.92 4.72 11.61
N CYS A 172 -6.08 3.42 11.33
CA CYS A 172 -5.61 2.36 12.21
C CYS A 172 -4.10 2.43 12.44
N ALA A 173 -3.67 2.64 13.68
CA ALA A 173 -2.26 2.70 14.03
C ALA A 173 -1.56 1.35 13.88
N GLU A 174 -2.25 0.24 14.17
CA GLU A 174 -1.68 -1.11 14.06
C GLU A 174 -1.23 -1.41 12.61
N THR A 175 -2.09 -1.17 11.64
CA THR A 175 -1.75 -1.44 10.24
C THR A 175 -0.73 -0.48 9.67
N SER A 176 -0.57 0.73 10.20
CA SER A 176 0.54 1.61 9.78
C SER A 176 1.90 1.07 10.23
N TYR A 177 2.00 0.50 11.44
CA TYR A 177 3.22 -0.17 11.90
C TYR A 177 3.49 -1.47 11.13
N ALA A 178 2.47 -2.34 11.00
CA ALA A 178 2.60 -3.59 10.26
C ALA A 178 3.05 -3.36 8.82
N ARG A 179 2.47 -2.36 8.14
CA ARG A 179 2.87 -1.96 6.80
C ARG A 179 4.33 -1.50 6.74
N LEU A 180 4.76 -0.64 7.65
CA LEU A 180 6.14 -0.16 7.70
C LEU A 180 7.13 -1.31 7.89
N ILE A 181 6.83 -2.25 8.78
CA ILE A 181 7.68 -3.42 9.00
C ILE A 181 7.79 -4.26 7.72
N THR A 182 6.69 -4.43 6.97
CA THR A 182 6.74 -5.14 5.69
C THR A 182 7.58 -4.41 4.64
N GLN A 183 7.64 -3.08 4.64
CA GLN A 183 8.51 -2.31 3.75
C GLN A 183 10.00 -2.47 4.07
N LEU A 184 10.34 -2.77 5.33
CA LEU A 184 11.71 -2.91 5.79
C LEU A 184 12.20 -4.36 5.71
N PHE A 185 11.35 -5.33 5.97
CA PHE A 185 11.74 -6.73 6.17
C PHE A 185 10.85 -7.74 5.43
N GLY A 186 9.77 -7.32 4.78
CA GLY A 186 8.63 -8.13 4.36
C GLY A 186 8.94 -9.48 3.75
N GLU A 187 9.86 -9.56 2.78
CA GLU A 187 10.22 -10.83 2.13
C GLU A 187 10.89 -11.86 3.05
N LYS A 188 11.37 -11.41 4.20
CA LYS A 188 12.07 -12.25 5.20
C LYS A 188 11.24 -12.46 6.46
N MET A 189 9.99 -12.00 6.45
CA MET A 189 9.14 -12.05 7.64
C MET A 189 8.36 -13.34 7.72
N PHE A 190 8.39 -13.93 8.93
CA PHE A 190 7.46 -14.96 9.38
C PHE A 190 6.62 -14.35 10.48
N ILE A 191 5.31 -14.39 10.34
CA ILE A 191 4.37 -13.81 11.29
C ILE A 191 3.58 -14.92 11.94
N SER A 192 3.72 -15.04 13.26
CA SER A 192 2.84 -15.81 14.12
C SER A 192 1.81 -14.86 14.70
N ASN A 193 0.59 -14.89 14.17
CA ASN A 193 -0.48 -13.97 14.54
C ASN A 193 -1.43 -14.63 15.54
N ALA A 194 -1.72 -13.95 16.65
CA ALA A 194 -2.72 -14.36 17.61
C ALA A 194 -4.07 -13.69 17.35
N THR A 195 -5.14 -14.27 17.86
CA THR A 195 -6.50 -13.74 17.71
C THR A 195 -6.63 -12.30 18.18
N GLY A 196 -7.13 -11.44 17.30
CA GLY A 196 -7.32 -10.00 17.51
C GLY A 196 -7.71 -9.29 16.23
N CYS A 197 -7.58 -7.97 16.16
CA CYS A 197 -7.85 -7.20 14.95
C CYS A 197 -7.01 -7.67 13.77
N SER A 198 -5.75 -8.02 14.00
CA SER A 198 -4.84 -8.53 12.98
C SER A 198 -5.29 -9.86 12.36
N SER A 199 -6.04 -10.69 13.10
CA SER A 199 -6.68 -11.88 12.54
C SER A 199 -7.81 -11.53 11.57
N ILE A 200 -8.54 -10.45 11.87
CA ILE A 200 -9.71 -10.04 11.08
C ILE A 200 -9.28 -9.38 9.79
N TRP A 201 -8.41 -8.36 9.85
CA TRP A 201 -7.96 -7.68 8.65
C TRP A 201 -6.86 -8.44 7.89
N GLY A 202 -6.11 -9.34 8.53
CA GLY A 202 -5.01 -10.10 7.93
C GLY A 202 -5.38 -11.52 7.50
N GLY A 203 -6.33 -12.17 8.17
CA GLY A 203 -6.68 -13.58 8.00
C GLY A 203 -7.75 -13.87 6.95
N THR A 204 -8.27 -12.88 6.27
CA THR A 204 -9.30 -13.07 5.25
C THR A 204 -8.65 -13.58 3.96
N ALA A 205 -8.71 -14.88 3.72
CA ALA A 205 -8.00 -15.53 2.61
C ALA A 205 -8.34 -14.92 1.23
N SER A 206 -9.63 -14.76 0.94
CA SER A 206 -10.10 -14.25 -0.36
C SER A 206 -9.80 -12.77 -0.64
N ILE A 207 -9.42 -12.00 0.37
CA ILE A 207 -9.09 -10.57 0.27
C ILE A 207 -7.84 -10.24 1.10
N SER A 208 -6.85 -11.12 1.09
CA SER A 208 -5.62 -10.94 1.85
C SER A 208 -4.96 -9.60 1.54
N PRO A 209 -4.65 -8.79 2.56
CA PRO A 209 -3.93 -7.53 2.38
C PRO A 209 -2.41 -7.73 2.30
N TYR A 210 -1.90 -8.88 2.72
CA TYR A 210 -0.50 -9.23 2.50
C TYR A 210 -0.28 -9.57 1.04
N THR A 211 0.76 -9.01 0.45
CA THR A 211 1.10 -9.17 -0.96
C THR A 211 2.56 -9.58 -1.14
N VAL A 212 2.93 -9.86 -2.37
CA VAL A 212 4.30 -10.25 -2.73
C VAL A 212 5.05 -9.07 -3.35
N ASN A 213 6.36 -9.07 -3.20
CA ASN A 213 7.23 -8.17 -3.93
C ASN A 213 7.16 -8.51 -5.43
N ARG A 214 6.89 -7.52 -6.26
CA ARG A 214 6.68 -7.71 -7.70
C ARG A 214 7.94 -8.10 -8.46
N ASP A 215 9.12 -7.80 -7.91
CA ASP A 215 10.38 -8.14 -8.56
C ASP A 215 10.84 -9.56 -8.23
N SER A 216 10.68 -9.99 -6.97
CA SER A 216 11.13 -11.32 -6.51
C SER A 216 10.02 -12.38 -6.47
N GLY A 217 8.74 -11.97 -6.41
CA GLY A 217 7.61 -12.88 -6.19
C GLY A 217 7.51 -13.42 -4.74
N HIS A 218 8.36 -12.93 -3.82
CA HIS A 218 8.34 -13.35 -2.42
C HIS A 218 7.55 -12.39 -1.55
N GLY A 219 6.89 -12.91 -0.51
CA GLY A 219 6.09 -12.14 0.43
C GLY A 219 6.24 -12.62 1.86
N VAL A 220 5.36 -12.11 2.71
CA VAL A 220 5.31 -12.47 4.12
C VAL A 220 4.73 -13.87 4.29
N THR A 221 5.36 -14.70 5.13
CA THR A 221 4.74 -15.93 5.62
C THR A 221 3.89 -15.60 6.84
N TRP A 222 2.60 -15.92 6.80
CA TRP A 222 1.65 -15.57 7.85
C TRP A 222 0.86 -16.79 8.31
N ALA A 223 0.84 -17.01 9.61
CA ALA A 223 0.05 -18.04 10.25
C ALA A 223 -0.76 -17.43 11.40
N ASN A 224 -1.96 -17.94 11.61
CA ASN A 224 -2.85 -17.46 12.67
C ASN A 224 -3.43 -18.62 13.46
N SER A 225 -3.47 -18.47 14.77
CA SER A 225 -4.13 -19.40 15.69
C SER A 225 -4.66 -18.68 16.91
N LEU A 226 -5.14 -19.42 17.90
CA LEU A 226 -5.44 -18.91 19.24
C LEU A 226 -4.17 -18.41 19.93
N PHE A 227 -4.33 -17.63 20.98
CA PHE A 227 -3.20 -16.97 21.63
C PHE A 227 -2.13 -17.97 22.13
N GLU A 228 -2.55 -19.03 22.78
CA GLU A 228 -1.66 -20.05 23.34
C GLU A 228 -0.89 -20.79 22.25
N ASP A 229 -1.60 -21.32 21.25
CA ASP A 229 -1.00 -22.06 20.14
C ASP A 229 0.01 -21.20 19.37
N ASN A 230 -0.31 -19.91 19.23
CA ASN A 230 0.53 -19.00 18.51
C ASN A 230 1.78 -18.59 19.28
N ALA A 231 1.71 -18.54 20.61
CA ALA A 231 2.88 -18.35 21.48
C ALA A 231 3.86 -19.52 21.33
N GLU A 232 3.37 -20.75 21.29
CA GLU A 232 4.18 -21.97 21.07
C GLU A 232 4.80 -21.98 19.67
N HIS A 233 4.03 -21.63 18.65
CA HIS A 233 4.53 -21.52 17.27
C HIS A 233 5.61 -20.45 17.14
N GLY A 234 5.42 -19.27 17.75
CA GLY A 234 6.41 -18.20 17.77
C GLY A 234 7.70 -18.61 18.46
N LEU A 235 7.61 -19.31 19.58
CA LEU A 235 8.79 -19.88 20.26
C LEU A 235 9.51 -20.91 19.37
N GLY A 236 8.75 -21.76 18.67
CA GLY A 236 9.33 -22.73 17.74
C GLY A 236 10.04 -22.11 16.53
N LEU A 237 9.65 -20.92 16.11
CA LEU A 237 10.35 -20.18 15.06
C LEU A 237 11.66 -19.53 15.53
N GLU A 238 11.80 -19.27 16.84
CA GLU A 238 13.00 -18.67 17.43
C GLU A 238 14.09 -19.69 17.72
N ILE A 239 13.73 -20.94 18.02
CA ILE A 239 14.66 -22.04 18.33
C ILE A 239 15.27 -22.62 17.04
#